data_da49ae7e1091df582a3f8a64a167d224
#
_entry.id   da49ae7e1091df582a3f8a64a167d224
#
_cell.length_a   1.000
_cell.length_b   1.000
_cell.length_c   1.000
_cell.angle_alpha   90.00
_cell.angle_beta   90.00
_cell.angle_gamma   90.00
#
_symmetry.space_group_name_H-M   'P 1'
#
loop_
_entity.id
_entity.type
_entity.pdbx_description
1 polymer ?
#
loop_
_entity_poly.entity_id
_entity_poly.type
_entity_poly.pdbx_seq_one_letter_code
_entity_poly.pdbx_strand_id
1 'polypeptide(L)'
;MGLPLYLAMTAPELSAAEALPNHLAYMACLFSPYNTGLSNCPQKLPEGSMLILNDSTPAGGHDPKLIGRQIAEISQQFRCSSVLLDFQRPDNELTCKIAEAILSAVSCPVAVSEGYATHLDCPVFLSAPPADCLLQRWLSPWKDREIWLEAALDTRTVTLDKAGCQVSPANPCDPHLLPHRSEQLHCHYKIKPEQKQVCFTLQRTGGDLKQLLAEAETLGVVGAVGLYQELGLLL
;
A
#
# COMPACT_ATOMS: atom_id res chain seq x y z
N MET A 1 18.23 -10.99 4.95
CA MET A 1 17.74 -9.60 5.07
C MET A 1 16.24 -9.72 5.03
N GLY A 2 15.49 -9.03 5.92
CA GLY A 2 14.02 -9.08 5.86
C GLY A 2 13.46 -8.23 4.73
N LEU A 3 12.20 -8.43 4.38
CA LEU A 3 11.46 -7.64 3.40
C LEU A 3 11.57 -6.14 3.73
N PRO A 4 12.06 -5.27 2.79
CA PRO A 4 12.12 -3.85 3.03
C PRO A 4 10.71 -3.28 3.22
N LEU A 5 10.49 -2.64 4.38
CA LEU A 5 9.23 -1.97 4.71
C LEU A 5 9.45 -0.46 4.68
N TYR A 6 8.88 0.19 3.67
CA TYR A 6 8.88 1.63 3.54
C TYR A 6 7.76 2.26 4.36
N LEU A 7 8.11 3.24 5.18
CA LEU A 7 7.12 4.00 5.95
C LEU A 7 6.73 5.27 5.19
N ALA A 8 5.48 5.32 4.77
CA ALA A 8 4.92 6.41 4.00
C ALA A 8 4.61 7.61 4.90
N MET A 9 5.25 8.73 4.62
CA MET A 9 5.15 9.98 5.37
C MET A 9 4.65 11.11 4.48
N THR A 10 3.83 11.96 5.06
CA THR A 10 3.42 13.25 4.48
C THR A 10 4.50 14.31 4.67
N ALA A 11 4.39 15.46 3.99
CA ALA A 11 5.34 16.56 4.15
C ALA A 11 5.39 17.12 5.60
N PRO A 12 4.27 17.32 6.31
CA PRO A 12 4.29 17.71 7.72
C PRO A 12 4.98 16.70 8.63
N GLU A 13 4.70 15.41 8.46
CA GLU A 13 5.33 14.34 9.25
C GLU A 13 6.83 14.28 9.02
N LEU A 14 7.26 14.36 7.75
CA LEU A 14 8.68 14.41 7.39
C LEU A 14 9.39 15.59 8.03
N SER A 15 8.71 16.75 8.14
CA SER A 15 9.28 17.96 8.74
C SER A 15 9.31 17.90 10.27
N ALA A 16 8.39 17.15 10.90
CA ALA A 16 8.26 17.04 12.36
C ALA A 16 9.03 15.86 12.96
N ALA A 17 9.48 14.90 12.14
CA ALA A 17 10.15 13.71 12.62
C ALA A 17 11.54 14.01 13.19
N GLU A 18 11.80 13.63 14.43
CA GLU A 18 13.12 13.72 15.07
C GLU A 18 14.13 12.74 14.46
N ALA A 19 13.66 11.58 14.04
CA ALA A 19 14.43 10.56 13.34
C ALA A 19 13.65 10.01 12.15
N LEU A 20 14.32 9.79 11.04
CA LEU A 20 13.72 9.24 9.83
C LEU A 20 13.82 7.71 9.82
N PRO A 21 12.81 7.01 9.29
CA PRO A 21 12.89 5.56 9.10
C PRO A 21 13.99 5.20 8.09
N ASN A 22 14.56 4.01 8.23
CA ASN A 22 15.59 3.49 7.32
C ASN A 22 15.09 3.39 5.88
N HIS A 23 13.82 3.04 5.70
CA HIS A 23 13.14 3.02 4.42
C HIS A 23 11.98 4.00 4.47
N LEU A 24 12.15 5.14 3.83
CA LEU A 24 11.17 6.22 3.80
C LEU A 24 10.45 6.22 2.46
N ALA A 25 9.11 6.38 2.47
CA ALA A 25 8.32 6.70 1.31
C ALA A 25 7.67 8.08 1.47
N TYR A 26 7.78 8.93 0.45
CA TYR A 26 7.15 10.25 0.45
C TYR A 26 5.82 10.19 -0.29
N MET A 27 4.70 10.38 0.43
CA MET A 27 3.35 10.15 -0.10
C MET A 27 2.55 11.42 -0.41
N ALA A 28 3.15 12.62 -0.32
CA ALA A 28 2.41 13.85 -0.50
C ALA A 28 2.36 14.35 -1.96
N CYS A 29 3.09 13.72 -2.89
CA CYS A 29 3.10 14.12 -4.30
C CYS A 29 1.76 13.76 -4.96
N LEU A 30 1.12 14.73 -5.63
CA LEU A 30 -0.17 14.55 -6.29
C LEU A 30 -0.31 15.45 -7.52
N PHE A 31 -1.33 15.22 -8.32
CA PHE A 31 -1.67 16.09 -9.46
C PHE A 31 -2.10 17.46 -8.95
N SER A 32 -1.58 18.52 -9.57
CA SER A 32 -1.95 19.88 -9.17
C SER A 32 -3.38 20.21 -9.56
N PRO A 33 -4.22 20.71 -8.65
CA PRO A 33 -5.55 21.18 -9.00
C PRO A 33 -5.54 22.55 -9.71
N TYR A 34 -4.38 23.22 -9.78
CA TYR A 34 -4.26 24.61 -10.27
C TYR A 34 -3.49 24.74 -11.58
N ASN A 35 -2.76 23.70 -11.99
CA ASN A 35 -1.97 23.71 -13.24
C ASN A 35 -1.81 22.29 -13.77
N THR A 36 -1.12 22.12 -14.89
CA THR A 36 -0.93 20.83 -15.57
C THR A 36 0.24 20.00 -15.04
N GLY A 37 0.85 20.40 -13.92
CA GLY A 37 1.98 19.72 -13.29
C GLY A 37 1.61 19.04 -11.99
N LEU A 38 2.65 18.69 -11.20
CA LEU A 38 2.53 18.11 -9.87
C LEU A 38 2.47 19.19 -8.78
N SER A 39 1.90 18.84 -7.64
CA SER A 39 1.92 19.62 -6.41
C SER A 39 2.46 18.80 -5.25
N ASN A 40 2.82 19.50 -4.17
CA ASN A 40 3.41 18.92 -2.97
C ASN A 40 4.65 18.06 -3.24
N CYS A 41 5.41 18.38 -4.31
CA CYS A 41 6.68 17.72 -4.58
C CYS A 41 7.66 17.94 -3.41
N PRO A 42 8.50 16.95 -3.07
CA PRO A 42 9.44 17.08 -1.97
C PRO A 42 10.48 18.15 -2.27
N GLN A 43 10.78 19.01 -1.29
CA GLN A 43 11.91 19.95 -1.37
C GLN A 43 13.22 19.33 -0.87
N LYS A 44 13.10 18.30 -0.02
CA LYS A 44 14.21 17.55 0.55
C LYS A 44 13.74 16.13 0.79
N LEU A 45 14.53 15.16 0.36
CA LEU A 45 14.25 13.75 0.54
C LEU A 45 15.57 12.99 0.70
N PRO A 46 15.71 12.08 1.67
CA PRO A 46 16.89 11.23 1.81
C PRO A 46 17.12 10.36 0.55
N GLU A 47 18.37 10.13 0.22
CA GLU A 47 18.74 9.17 -0.83
C GLU A 47 18.20 7.77 -0.51
N GLY A 48 17.72 7.05 -1.51
CA GLY A 48 17.13 5.72 -1.34
C GLY A 48 15.65 5.71 -0.89
N SER A 49 15.04 6.90 -0.72
CA SER A 49 13.60 6.97 -0.44
C SER A 49 12.76 6.50 -1.63
N MET A 50 11.54 6.07 -1.36
CA MET A 50 10.50 5.84 -2.37
C MET A 50 9.71 7.13 -2.59
N LEU A 51 9.37 7.44 -3.85
CA LEU A 51 8.44 8.53 -4.19
C LEU A 51 7.06 7.93 -4.52
N ILE A 52 6.01 8.40 -3.85
CA ILE A 52 4.63 7.99 -4.12
C ILE A 52 3.90 9.14 -4.81
N LEU A 53 3.38 8.89 -6.01
CA LEU A 53 2.41 9.74 -6.68
C LEU A 53 1.02 9.16 -6.45
N ASN A 54 0.12 9.92 -5.82
CA ASN A 54 -1.27 9.52 -5.63
C ASN A 54 -2.23 10.38 -6.47
N ASP A 55 -3.41 9.82 -6.75
CA ASP A 55 -4.47 10.46 -7.54
C ASP A 55 -5.64 11.00 -6.69
N SER A 56 -5.39 11.36 -5.42
CA SER A 56 -6.40 12.00 -4.56
C SER A 56 -6.98 13.26 -5.22
N THR A 57 -6.15 13.98 -6.00
CA THR A 57 -6.60 14.99 -6.96
C THR A 57 -6.69 14.35 -8.35
N PRO A 58 -7.83 14.53 -9.09
CA PRO A 58 -7.97 13.98 -10.43
C PRO A 58 -6.93 14.52 -11.42
N ALA A 59 -6.43 13.65 -12.31
CA ALA A 59 -5.45 14.01 -13.34
C ALA A 59 -6.02 14.82 -14.53
N GLY A 60 -7.22 15.41 -14.41
CA GLY A 60 -7.89 16.09 -15.52
C GLY A 60 -7.05 17.22 -16.14
N GLY A 61 -6.81 17.16 -17.46
CA GLY A 61 -6.09 18.18 -18.21
C GLY A 61 -4.57 18.18 -18.09
N HIS A 62 -3.97 17.17 -17.41
CA HIS A 62 -2.51 17.04 -17.31
C HIS A 62 -1.89 16.48 -18.59
N ASP A 63 -0.67 16.93 -18.91
CA ASP A 63 0.12 16.38 -20.01
C ASP A 63 0.93 15.16 -19.49
N PRO A 64 0.69 13.93 -20.01
CA PRO A 64 1.42 12.75 -19.60
C PRO A 64 2.94 12.89 -19.68
N LYS A 65 3.46 13.51 -20.75
CA LYS A 65 4.89 13.70 -20.94
C LYS A 65 5.49 14.68 -19.93
N LEU A 66 4.75 15.72 -19.57
CA LEU A 66 5.18 16.66 -18.54
C LEU A 66 5.25 15.97 -17.17
N ILE A 67 4.22 15.21 -16.80
CA ILE A 67 4.19 14.46 -15.54
C ILE A 67 5.33 13.44 -15.49
N GLY A 68 5.51 12.64 -16.57
CA GLY A 68 6.60 11.67 -16.65
C GLY A 68 7.98 12.30 -16.44
N ARG A 69 8.24 13.45 -17.08
CA ARG A 69 9.47 14.20 -16.89
C ARG A 69 9.64 14.75 -15.47
N GLN A 70 8.60 15.33 -14.88
CA GLN A 70 8.67 15.84 -13.50
C GLN A 70 8.99 14.73 -12.48
N ILE A 71 8.35 13.56 -12.60
CA ILE A 71 8.64 12.41 -11.72
C ILE A 71 10.08 11.92 -11.94
N ALA A 72 10.54 11.85 -13.19
CA ALA A 72 11.91 11.46 -13.50
C ALA A 72 12.94 12.44 -12.91
N GLU A 73 12.71 13.75 -13.03
CA GLU A 73 13.57 14.79 -12.44
C GLU A 73 13.63 14.69 -10.92
N ILE A 74 12.47 14.51 -10.24
CA ILE A 74 12.42 14.36 -8.76
C ILE A 74 13.14 13.08 -8.34
N SER A 75 12.85 11.94 -8.99
CA SER A 75 13.45 10.65 -8.64
C SER A 75 14.97 10.65 -8.84
N GLN A 76 15.46 11.31 -9.88
CA GLN A 76 16.89 11.46 -10.14
C GLN A 76 17.55 12.44 -9.15
N GLN A 77 16.93 13.59 -8.89
CA GLN A 77 17.44 14.60 -7.97
C GLN A 77 17.69 14.02 -6.57
N PHE A 78 16.76 13.22 -6.08
CA PHE A 78 16.83 12.64 -4.74
C PHE A 78 17.37 11.20 -4.73
N ARG A 79 17.75 10.66 -5.88
CA ARG A 79 18.22 9.26 -6.03
C ARG A 79 17.25 8.27 -5.39
N CYS A 80 15.97 8.40 -5.75
CA CYS A 80 14.95 7.52 -5.21
C CYS A 80 15.24 6.06 -5.56
N SER A 81 14.98 5.15 -4.63
CA SER A 81 15.11 3.70 -4.86
C SER A 81 14.00 3.16 -5.77
N SER A 82 12.83 3.79 -5.74
CA SER A 82 11.66 3.37 -6.50
C SER A 82 10.61 4.48 -6.56
N VAL A 83 9.65 4.31 -7.47
CA VAL A 83 8.45 5.13 -7.58
C VAL A 83 7.23 4.24 -7.44
N LEU A 84 6.23 4.66 -6.66
CA LEU A 84 4.93 4.01 -6.56
C LEU A 84 3.85 4.93 -7.12
N LEU A 85 3.06 4.43 -8.06
CA LEU A 85 1.85 5.07 -8.55
C LEU A 85 0.66 4.49 -7.78
N ASP A 86 0.32 5.16 -6.67
CA ASP A 86 -0.79 4.78 -5.80
C ASP A 86 -2.09 5.42 -6.31
N PHE A 87 -2.61 4.88 -7.42
CA PHE A 87 -3.83 5.34 -8.04
C PHE A 87 -5.02 4.54 -7.53
N GLN A 88 -5.90 5.22 -6.79
CA GLN A 88 -7.07 4.63 -6.13
C GLN A 88 -8.36 4.87 -6.92
N ARG A 89 -8.35 5.84 -7.85
CA ARG A 89 -9.49 6.09 -8.73
C ARG A 89 -9.57 5.04 -9.84
N PRO A 90 -10.77 4.77 -10.38
CA PRO A 90 -10.89 3.93 -11.57
C PRO A 90 -9.96 4.42 -12.68
N ASP A 91 -9.32 3.49 -13.36
CA ASP A 91 -8.46 3.77 -14.49
C ASP A 91 -9.23 4.47 -15.63
N ASN A 92 -8.53 5.31 -16.34
CA ASN A 92 -9.01 5.96 -17.55
C ASN A 92 -7.85 6.18 -18.52
N GLU A 93 -8.16 6.51 -19.78
CA GLU A 93 -7.16 6.66 -20.83
C GLU A 93 -6.05 7.66 -20.48
N LEU A 94 -6.39 8.76 -19.79
CA LEU A 94 -5.40 9.77 -19.41
C LEU A 94 -4.45 9.25 -18.31
N THR A 95 -4.98 8.66 -17.25
CA THR A 95 -4.16 8.14 -16.16
C THR A 95 -3.30 6.96 -16.60
N CYS A 96 -3.79 6.09 -17.50
CA CYS A 96 -2.98 5.05 -18.13
C CYS A 96 -1.81 5.64 -18.95
N LYS A 97 -2.06 6.66 -19.77
CA LYS A 97 -1.01 7.37 -20.53
C LYS A 97 0.01 8.06 -19.61
N ILE A 98 -0.43 8.58 -18.48
CA ILE A 98 0.47 9.16 -17.47
C ILE A 98 1.37 8.06 -16.88
N ALA A 99 0.80 6.92 -16.49
CA ALA A 99 1.57 5.80 -15.96
C ALA A 99 2.60 5.28 -16.98
N GLU A 100 2.21 5.11 -18.25
CA GLU A 100 3.12 4.75 -19.36
C GLU A 100 4.26 5.76 -19.54
N ALA A 101 3.93 7.06 -19.48
CA ALA A 101 4.93 8.12 -19.62
C ALA A 101 5.94 8.11 -18.43
N ILE A 102 5.47 7.85 -17.21
CA ILE A 102 6.33 7.71 -16.03
C ILE A 102 7.22 6.47 -16.17
N LEU A 103 6.64 5.31 -16.51
CA LEU A 103 7.38 4.07 -16.73
C LEU A 103 8.50 4.24 -17.79
N SER A 104 8.23 5.04 -18.83
CA SER A 104 9.20 5.28 -19.90
C SER A 104 10.30 6.29 -19.52
N ALA A 105 10.04 7.20 -18.57
CA ALA A 105 10.93 8.30 -18.23
C ALA A 105 11.81 8.02 -17.00
N VAL A 106 11.33 7.21 -16.06
CA VAL A 106 11.97 6.95 -14.77
C VAL A 106 12.97 5.79 -14.91
N SER A 107 14.16 5.93 -14.32
CA SER A 107 15.22 4.93 -14.39
C SER A 107 15.23 3.91 -13.25
N CYS A 108 14.56 4.20 -12.13
CA CYS A 108 14.40 3.25 -11.03
C CYS A 108 13.10 2.42 -11.19
N PRO A 109 12.93 1.31 -10.45
CA PRO A 109 11.70 0.52 -10.47
C PRO A 109 10.45 1.35 -10.20
N VAL A 110 9.39 1.12 -10.98
CA VAL A 110 8.09 1.77 -10.83
C VAL A 110 7.03 0.70 -10.60
N ALA A 111 6.37 0.73 -9.45
CA ALA A 111 5.21 -0.11 -9.16
C ALA A 111 3.91 0.67 -9.37
N VAL A 112 2.84 -0.01 -9.78
CA VAL A 112 1.53 0.61 -9.98
C VAL A 112 0.45 -0.15 -9.20
N SER A 113 -0.58 0.55 -8.76
CA SER A 113 -1.76 -0.07 -8.13
C SER A 113 -2.37 -1.15 -9.02
N GLU A 114 -2.91 -2.20 -8.42
CA GLU A 114 -3.41 -3.42 -9.08
C GLU A 114 -4.39 -3.14 -10.25
N GLY A 115 -5.27 -2.16 -10.13
CA GLY A 115 -6.22 -1.79 -11.18
C GLY A 115 -5.53 -1.37 -12.48
N TYR A 116 -4.39 -0.69 -12.38
CA TYR A 116 -3.59 -0.24 -13.54
C TYR A 116 -2.61 -1.30 -14.05
N ALA A 117 -2.15 -2.17 -13.17
CA ALA A 117 -1.20 -3.23 -13.50
C ALA A 117 -1.77 -4.24 -14.52
N THR A 118 -3.09 -4.35 -14.67
CA THR A 118 -3.70 -5.21 -15.69
C THR A 118 -3.40 -4.76 -17.12
N HIS A 119 -3.06 -3.49 -17.33
CA HIS A 119 -2.78 -2.89 -18.62
C HIS A 119 -1.30 -2.60 -18.87
N LEU A 120 -0.45 -2.71 -17.84
CA LEU A 120 0.95 -2.31 -17.87
C LEU A 120 1.85 -3.49 -17.48
N ASP A 121 2.96 -3.66 -18.18
CA ASP A 121 3.98 -4.67 -17.83
C ASP A 121 5.01 -4.06 -16.88
N CYS A 122 4.67 -4.05 -15.59
CA CYS A 122 5.48 -3.46 -14.53
C CYS A 122 5.19 -4.14 -13.18
N PRO A 123 6.00 -3.92 -12.14
CA PRO A 123 5.70 -4.31 -10.77
C PRO A 123 4.31 -3.87 -10.33
N VAL A 124 3.63 -4.73 -9.57
CA VAL A 124 2.28 -4.44 -9.05
C VAL A 124 2.33 -4.08 -7.57
N PHE A 125 1.59 -3.05 -7.18
CA PHE A 125 1.32 -2.73 -5.79
C PHE A 125 -0.09 -3.20 -5.42
N LEU A 126 -0.14 -4.15 -4.49
CA LEU A 126 -1.37 -4.73 -3.99
C LEU A 126 -1.76 -4.08 -2.67
N SER A 127 -3.04 -3.82 -2.50
CA SER A 127 -3.60 -3.43 -1.22
C SER A 127 -3.35 -4.49 -0.15
N ALA A 128 -3.44 -4.10 1.13
CA ALA A 128 -3.23 -5.00 2.25
C ALA A 128 -4.18 -6.20 2.19
N PRO A 129 -3.68 -7.44 2.35
CA PRO A 129 -4.55 -8.59 2.35
C PRO A 129 -5.51 -8.51 3.54
N PRO A 130 -6.82 -8.73 3.31
CA PRO A 130 -7.79 -8.73 4.38
C PRO A 130 -7.50 -9.78 5.46
N ALA A 131 -7.86 -9.51 6.72
CA ALA A 131 -7.59 -10.44 7.83
C ALA A 131 -8.38 -11.77 7.73
N ASP A 132 -9.37 -11.85 6.84
CA ASP A 132 -10.14 -13.06 6.52
C ASP A 132 -9.63 -13.78 5.25
N CYS A 133 -8.52 -13.34 4.66
CA CYS A 133 -7.95 -13.91 3.43
C CYS A 133 -6.55 -14.50 3.67
N LEU A 134 -6.30 -15.68 3.10
CA LEU A 134 -4.96 -16.28 3.08
C LEU A 134 -4.04 -15.47 2.16
N LEU A 135 -2.83 -15.14 2.62
CA LEU A 135 -1.86 -14.37 1.85
C LEU A 135 -1.54 -15.02 0.50
N GLN A 136 -1.27 -16.32 0.47
CA GLN A 136 -1.00 -17.05 -0.77
C GLN A 136 -2.15 -16.93 -1.79
N ARG A 137 -3.41 -16.95 -1.33
CA ARG A 137 -4.57 -16.75 -2.20
C ARG A 137 -4.64 -15.33 -2.72
N TRP A 138 -4.30 -14.34 -1.89
CA TRP A 138 -4.26 -12.93 -2.25
C TRP A 138 -3.23 -12.64 -3.34
N LEU A 139 -2.05 -13.23 -3.23
CA LEU A 139 -0.94 -13.04 -4.18
C LEU A 139 -1.09 -13.87 -5.48
N SER A 140 -1.88 -14.94 -5.47
CA SER A 140 -1.93 -15.91 -6.56
C SER A 140 -2.25 -15.35 -7.96
N PRO A 141 -3.10 -14.31 -8.14
CA PRO A 141 -3.34 -13.73 -9.45
C PRO A 141 -2.11 -13.03 -10.06
N TRP A 142 -1.13 -12.68 -9.22
CA TRP A 142 0.02 -11.85 -9.57
C TRP A 142 1.36 -12.58 -9.47
N LYS A 143 1.35 -13.91 -9.30
CA LYS A 143 2.55 -14.76 -9.07
C LYS A 143 3.66 -14.63 -10.12
N ASP A 144 3.31 -14.19 -11.33
CA ASP A 144 4.26 -14.04 -12.45
C ASP A 144 4.80 -12.59 -12.57
N ARG A 145 4.53 -11.76 -11.57
CA ARG A 145 4.96 -10.36 -11.50
C ARG A 145 5.77 -10.08 -10.24
N GLU A 146 6.57 -9.03 -10.29
CA GLU A 146 7.16 -8.44 -9.09
C GLU A 146 6.05 -7.77 -8.26
N ILE A 147 5.93 -8.15 -6.99
CA ILE A 147 4.84 -7.72 -6.11
C ILE A 147 5.39 -6.82 -5.01
N TRP A 148 4.76 -5.66 -4.86
CA TRP A 148 4.83 -4.79 -3.69
C TRP A 148 3.53 -4.89 -2.92
N LEU A 149 3.59 -4.86 -1.58
CA LEU A 149 2.42 -5.07 -0.73
C LEU A 149 2.17 -3.87 0.17
N GLU A 150 0.91 -3.46 0.29
CA GLU A 150 0.53 -2.55 1.37
C GLU A 150 0.61 -3.28 2.72
N ALA A 151 1.30 -2.66 3.67
CA ALA A 151 1.40 -3.12 5.05
C ALA A 151 0.43 -2.30 5.90
N ALA A 152 -0.67 -2.89 6.33
CA ALA A 152 -1.66 -2.24 7.16
C ALA A 152 -2.21 -3.19 8.23
N LEU A 153 -2.62 -2.62 9.36
CA LEU A 153 -3.46 -3.33 10.32
C LEU A 153 -4.87 -3.47 9.74
N ASP A 154 -5.55 -4.55 10.08
CA ASP A 154 -6.92 -4.78 9.59
C ASP A 154 -7.78 -5.38 10.69
N THR A 155 -9.03 -4.91 10.78
CA THR A 155 -10.02 -5.47 11.69
C THR A 155 -11.33 -5.65 10.93
N ARG A 156 -11.87 -6.88 10.98
CA ARG A 156 -13.07 -7.26 10.24
C ARG A 156 -14.05 -8.03 11.09
N THR A 157 -15.33 -7.87 10.76
CA THR A 157 -16.38 -8.76 11.22
C THR A 157 -16.83 -9.65 10.05
N VAL A 158 -16.80 -10.95 10.28
CA VAL A 158 -17.32 -11.96 9.36
C VAL A 158 -18.57 -12.57 9.98
N THR A 159 -19.70 -12.43 9.33
CA THR A 159 -20.98 -12.99 9.78
C THR A 159 -21.40 -14.13 8.85
N LEU A 160 -21.65 -15.30 9.44
CA LEU A 160 -22.14 -16.48 8.75
C LEU A 160 -23.57 -16.74 9.19
N ASP A 161 -24.49 -16.77 8.25
CA ASP A 161 -25.89 -17.12 8.44
C ASP A 161 -26.39 -18.08 7.34
N LYS A 162 -27.71 -18.35 7.31
CA LYS A 162 -28.31 -19.23 6.27
C LYS A 162 -28.26 -18.61 4.86
N ALA A 163 -28.11 -17.28 4.75
CA ALA A 163 -28.03 -16.59 3.46
C ALA A 163 -26.60 -16.55 2.91
N GLY A 164 -25.58 -16.82 3.75
CA GLY A 164 -24.21 -16.89 3.32
C GLY A 164 -23.21 -16.22 4.28
N CYS A 165 -22.11 -15.73 3.71
CA CYS A 165 -21.04 -15.03 4.41
C CYS A 165 -21.09 -13.54 4.08
N GLN A 166 -21.08 -12.69 5.09
CA GLN A 166 -20.95 -11.23 4.97
C GLN A 166 -19.68 -10.79 5.69
N VAL A 167 -18.90 -9.93 5.05
CA VAL A 167 -17.66 -9.36 5.60
C VAL A 167 -17.79 -7.84 5.63
N SER A 168 -17.41 -7.23 6.73
CA SER A 168 -17.39 -5.76 6.88
C SER A 168 -16.17 -5.31 7.68
N PRO A 169 -15.63 -4.12 7.40
CA PRO A 169 -14.65 -3.48 8.27
C PRO A 169 -15.21 -3.30 9.69
N ALA A 170 -14.34 -3.38 10.68
CA ALA A 170 -14.69 -3.16 12.08
C ALA A 170 -13.64 -2.28 12.77
N ASN A 171 -14.01 -1.66 13.88
CA ASN A 171 -13.06 -0.93 14.69
C ASN A 171 -12.15 -1.89 15.46
N PRO A 172 -10.86 -1.56 15.61
CA PRO A 172 -9.95 -2.32 16.46
C PRO A 172 -10.48 -2.43 17.90
N CYS A 173 -10.27 -3.56 18.51
CA CYS A 173 -10.57 -3.79 19.91
C CYS A 173 -9.30 -4.20 20.67
N ASP A 174 -9.36 -4.23 22.00
CA ASP A 174 -8.25 -4.73 22.80
C ASP A 174 -7.93 -6.18 22.39
N PRO A 175 -6.68 -6.48 21.94
CA PRO A 175 -6.28 -7.82 21.53
C PRO A 175 -6.50 -8.89 22.61
N HIS A 176 -6.49 -8.53 23.90
CA HIS A 176 -6.78 -9.45 25.01
C HIS A 176 -8.24 -9.96 24.99
N LEU A 177 -9.14 -9.28 24.27
CA LEU A 177 -10.51 -9.74 24.05
C LEU A 177 -10.67 -10.71 22.88
N LEU A 178 -9.57 -11.07 22.22
CA LEU A 178 -9.50 -11.99 21.09
C LEU A 178 -8.71 -13.24 21.48
N PRO A 179 -9.36 -14.23 22.11
CA PRO A 179 -8.69 -15.36 22.78
C PRO A 179 -8.08 -16.39 21.81
N HIS A 180 -8.45 -16.31 20.54
CA HIS A 180 -7.97 -17.26 19.53
C HIS A 180 -7.01 -16.58 18.57
N ARG A 181 -6.11 -17.37 17.98
CA ARG A 181 -5.17 -16.93 16.96
C ARG A 181 -5.21 -17.87 15.77
N SER A 182 -5.20 -17.30 14.57
CA SER A 182 -4.99 -18.02 13.33
C SER A 182 -3.59 -17.71 12.79
N GLU A 183 -2.72 -18.70 12.75
CA GLU A 183 -1.39 -18.54 12.14
C GLU A 183 -1.47 -18.36 10.63
N GLN A 184 -2.42 -19.05 9.97
CA GLN A 184 -2.60 -18.98 8.52
C GLN A 184 -3.15 -17.63 8.03
N LEU A 185 -3.96 -16.96 8.85
CA LEU A 185 -4.54 -15.66 8.53
C LEU A 185 -3.74 -14.50 9.10
N HIS A 186 -2.73 -14.80 9.94
CA HIS A 186 -1.98 -13.81 10.70
C HIS A 186 -2.91 -12.82 11.40
N CYS A 187 -3.81 -13.33 12.25
CA CYS A 187 -4.73 -12.51 13.01
C CYS A 187 -5.17 -13.18 14.31
N HIS A 188 -5.59 -12.37 15.26
CA HIS A 188 -6.34 -12.80 16.44
C HIS A 188 -7.84 -12.74 16.14
N TYR A 189 -8.63 -13.58 16.81
CA TYR A 189 -10.07 -13.58 16.59
C TYR A 189 -10.87 -14.03 17.80
N LYS A 190 -12.15 -13.66 17.81
CA LYS A 190 -13.18 -14.20 18.70
C LYS A 190 -14.40 -14.66 17.92
N ILE A 191 -15.10 -15.61 18.49
CA ILE A 191 -16.33 -16.17 17.93
C ILE A 191 -17.49 -15.78 18.85
N LYS A 192 -18.56 -15.23 18.29
CA LYS A 192 -19.78 -14.90 18.99
C LYS A 192 -20.94 -15.64 18.31
N PRO A 193 -21.39 -16.78 18.85
CA PRO A 193 -22.59 -17.44 18.33
C PRO A 193 -23.84 -16.65 18.73
N GLU A 194 -24.75 -16.49 17.79
CA GLU A 194 -26.07 -15.88 17.96
C GLU A 194 -27.14 -16.85 17.47
N GLN A 195 -28.42 -16.59 17.78
CA GLN A 195 -29.51 -17.58 17.52
C GLN A 195 -29.61 -18.05 16.05
N LYS A 196 -29.24 -17.21 15.07
CA LYS A 196 -29.38 -17.51 13.64
C LYS A 196 -28.09 -17.30 12.83
N GLN A 197 -27.03 -16.86 13.48
CA GLN A 197 -25.77 -16.53 12.83
C GLN A 197 -24.57 -16.76 13.75
N VAL A 198 -23.39 -16.83 13.18
CA VAL A 198 -22.12 -16.83 13.91
C VAL A 198 -21.29 -15.65 13.44
N CYS A 199 -20.87 -14.80 14.38
CA CYS A 199 -20.05 -13.65 14.09
C CYS A 199 -18.61 -13.93 14.53
N PHE A 200 -17.65 -13.61 13.63
CA PHE A 200 -16.22 -13.61 13.92
C PHE A 200 -15.75 -12.18 13.92
N THR A 201 -14.98 -11.78 14.92
CA THR A 201 -14.16 -10.56 14.84
C THR A 201 -12.73 -10.99 14.65
N LEU A 202 -12.11 -10.59 13.53
CA LEU A 202 -10.72 -10.85 13.20
C LEU A 202 -9.95 -9.55 13.28
N GLN A 203 -8.76 -9.57 13.87
CA GLN A 203 -7.90 -8.39 14.00
C GLN A 203 -6.45 -8.78 13.81
N ARG A 204 -5.76 -8.08 12.91
CA ARG A 204 -4.31 -8.17 12.71
C ARG A 204 -3.61 -7.17 13.62
N THR A 205 -2.77 -7.66 14.50
CA THR A 205 -1.89 -6.86 15.36
C THR A 205 -0.56 -6.54 14.66
N GLY A 206 0.26 -5.66 15.26
CA GLY A 206 1.61 -5.41 14.75
C GLY A 206 2.50 -6.66 14.71
N GLY A 207 2.33 -7.57 15.70
CA GLY A 207 3.03 -8.85 15.71
C GLY A 207 2.59 -9.80 14.59
N ASP A 208 1.29 -9.82 14.28
CA ASP A 208 0.74 -10.62 13.19
C ASP A 208 1.17 -10.04 11.83
N LEU A 209 1.22 -8.70 11.71
CA LEU A 209 1.71 -8.03 10.49
C LEU A 209 3.17 -8.39 10.22
N LYS A 210 4.04 -8.40 11.23
CA LYS A 210 5.44 -8.81 11.07
C LYS A 210 5.57 -10.24 10.53
N GLN A 211 4.72 -11.16 11.00
CA GLN A 211 4.71 -12.54 10.51
C GLN A 211 4.16 -12.65 9.09
N LEU A 212 3.10 -11.90 8.77
CA LEU A 212 2.55 -11.82 7.42
C LEU A 212 3.61 -11.30 6.43
N LEU A 213 4.37 -10.26 6.79
CA LEU A 213 5.44 -9.73 5.95
C LEU A 213 6.60 -10.72 5.77
N ALA A 214 6.92 -11.50 6.82
CA ALA A 214 7.91 -12.56 6.72
C ALA A 214 7.45 -13.70 5.79
N GLU A 215 6.17 -14.08 5.82
CA GLU A 215 5.60 -15.02 4.86
C GLU A 215 5.59 -14.43 3.44
N ALA A 216 5.21 -13.15 3.29
CA ALA A 216 5.20 -12.45 2.00
C ALA A 216 6.58 -12.49 1.32
N GLU A 217 7.67 -12.28 2.07
CA GLU A 217 9.04 -12.42 1.57
C GLU A 217 9.30 -13.83 1.00
N THR A 218 8.84 -14.87 1.69
CA THR A 218 9.01 -16.27 1.21
C THR A 218 8.18 -16.57 -0.04
N LEU A 219 7.10 -15.84 -0.25
CA LEU A 219 6.23 -15.95 -1.42
C LEU A 219 6.65 -15.02 -2.58
N GLY A 220 7.80 -14.34 -2.47
CA GLY A 220 8.38 -13.56 -3.56
C GLY A 220 7.93 -12.09 -3.61
N VAL A 221 7.28 -11.57 -2.56
CA VAL A 221 7.04 -10.12 -2.42
C VAL A 221 8.40 -9.43 -2.22
N VAL A 222 8.65 -8.34 -2.94
CA VAL A 222 9.96 -7.66 -2.97
C VAL A 222 10.06 -6.47 -2.03
N GLY A 223 8.93 -5.93 -1.59
CA GLY A 223 8.88 -4.82 -0.66
C GLY A 223 7.47 -4.55 -0.14
N ALA A 224 7.37 -3.79 0.93
CA ALA A 224 6.11 -3.38 1.50
C ALA A 224 6.10 -1.87 1.79
N VAL A 225 4.90 -1.29 1.79
CA VAL A 225 4.68 0.13 2.09
C VAL A 225 3.57 0.24 3.13
N GLY A 226 3.79 0.94 4.22
CA GLY A 226 2.77 1.18 5.23
C GLY A 226 2.80 2.61 5.76
N LEU A 227 1.71 3.07 6.34
CA LEU A 227 1.61 4.42 6.88
C LEU A 227 2.47 4.59 8.13
N TYR A 228 3.28 5.66 8.16
CA TYR A 228 4.09 5.98 9.33
C TYR A 228 3.25 6.18 10.58
N GLN A 229 2.09 6.83 10.47
CA GLN A 229 1.17 7.05 11.58
C GLN A 229 0.67 5.75 12.21
N GLU A 230 0.49 4.71 11.41
CA GLU A 230 -0.02 3.43 11.86
C GLU A 230 1.10 2.51 12.39
N LEU A 231 2.22 2.48 11.70
CA LEU A 231 3.26 1.48 11.92
C LEU A 231 4.51 2.01 12.63
N GLY A 232 4.75 3.32 12.61
CA GLY A 232 5.98 3.91 13.12
C GLY A 232 6.28 3.66 14.61
N LEU A 233 5.25 3.40 15.41
CA LEU A 233 5.39 3.01 16.83
C LEU A 233 5.46 1.49 17.06
N LEU A 234 5.20 0.68 16.03
CA LEU A 234 5.15 -0.78 16.13
C LEU A 234 6.45 -1.45 15.67
N LEU A 235 7.33 -0.70 15.05
CA LEU A 235 8.58 -1.15 14.43
C LEU A 235 9.80 -0.63 15.15
#